data_b2d651ce3d32e8dc7b92868ad15293ea
#
_entry.id   b2d651ce3d32e8dc7b92868ad15293ea
#
_cell.length_a   1.000
_cell.length_b   1.000
_cell.length_c   1.000
_cell.angle_alpha   90.00
_cell.angle_beta   90.00
_cell.angle_gamma   90.00
#
_symmetry.space_group_name_H-M   'P 1'
#
loop_
_entity.id
_entity.type
_entity.pdbx_description
1 polymer ?
#
loop_
_entity_poly.entity_id
_entity_poly.type
_entity_poly.pdbx_seq_one_letter_code
_entity_poly.pdbx_strand_id
1 'polypeptide(L)'
;MKRLSKSMVVCIMAAVMMMTVGCQKEDIAPIIPDSPIVPDGVLPGLFSVSATRQVRFSQGNLQYQASTNTWRFAEHQYDYVGTQTADRYGNYGGNVSGSDNRSISSTYSGWIDLFGWGTGSNPTLSSPSFEDYGTFMDWGCNAIINGGNTVNQWRTLTIAEWNYLLNTRTDASSKRGTGNINGVGGLIILPDSWTLPSECVFTSGFAPDWTLNSYTLAQWAQMEAAGAVFLPAAGHRFGTDVGFVGNWGWYWSSSPFFHVSAAFYMKFDSMSLGATYNSDRQGGFSVRPVQDN
;
A
#
# COMPACT_ATOMS: atom_id res chain seq x y z
N MET A 1 -5.10 32.53 -89.58
CA MET A 1 -4.91 34.03 -89.66
C MET A 1 -5.31 34.64 -88.33
N LYS A 2 -4.43 35.57 -87.87
CA LYS A 2 -4.65 36.65 -86.87
C LYS A 2 -5.19 36.25 -85.48
N ARG A 3 -4.30 36.16 -84.51
CA ARG A 3 -4.03 37.09 -83.36
C ARG A 3 -5.19 37.94 -82.86
N LEU A 4 -5.46 37.89 -81.60
CA LEU A 4 -5.49 39.09 -80.74
C LEU A 4 -5.45 38.67 -79.24
N SER A 5 -4.48 39.25 -78.60
CA SER A 5 -4.20 39.35 -77.17
C SER A 5 -5.30 40.11 -76.42
N LYS A 6 -5.67 39.73 -75.25
CA LYS A 6 -6.25 40.62 -74.23
C LYS A 6 -5.64 40.33 -72.85
N SER A 7 -4.95 41.37 -72.42
CA SER A 7 -4.47 41.50 -71.05
C SER A 7 -5.57 41.36 -70.02
N MET A 8 -5.30 40.55 -68.97
CA MET A 8 -6.17 40.45 -67.83
C MET A 8 -5.48 41.12 -66.64
N VAL A 9 -6.11 42.14 -66.16
CA VAL A 9 -5.70 42.89 -64.96
C VAL A 9 -5.91 41.97 -63.75
N VAL A 10 -4.83 41.77 -63.00
CA VAL A 10 -4.89 41.01 -61.72
C VAL A 10 -5.18 42.08 -60.62
N CYS A 11 -6.38 42.04 -60.06
CA CYS A 11 -6.70 42.69 -58.81
C CYS A 11 -6.17 41.83 -57.65
N ILE A 12 -5.16 42.32 -56.98
CA ILE A 12 -4.66 41.73 -55.71
C ILE A 12 -5.57 42.26 -54.60
N MET A 13 -6.47 41.41 -54.09
CA MET A 13 -7.11 41.64 -52.77
C MET A 13 -6.21 41.09 -51.69
N ALA A 14 -5.61 41.98 -50.94
CA ALA A 14 -4.92 41.62 -49.70
C ALA A 14 -5.95 41.33 -48.61
N ALA A 15 -6.17 40.01 -48.30
CA ALA A 15 -6.92 39.60 -47.15
C ALA A 15 -6.01 39.68 -45.92
N VAL A 16 -6.27 40.68 -45.09
CA VAL A 16 -5.64 40.76 -43.74
C VAL A 16 -6.27 39.67 -42.85
N MET A 17 -5.57 38.59 -42.67
CA MET A 17 -5.94 37.54 -41.74
C MET A 17 -5.50 37.97 -40.32
N MET A 18 -6.43 38.51 -39.52
CA MET A 18 -6.21 38.68 -38.08
C MET A 18 -6.09 37.32 -37.43
N MET A 19 -4.87 36.88 -37.13
CA MET A 19 -4.63 35.76 -36.22
C MET A 19 -4.96 36.24 -34.80
N THR A 20 -6.11 35.84 -34.29
CA THR A 20 -6.38 35.84 -32.85
C THR A 20 -5.52 34.78 -32.21
N VAL A 21 -4.43 35.16 -31.56
CA VAL A 21 -3.68 34.30 -30.67
C VAL A 21 -4.57 34.07 -29.44
N GLY A 22 -5.38 33.01 -29.49
CA GLY A 22 -6.05 32.47 -28.31
C GLY A 22 -4.97 31.94 -27.38
N CYS A 23 -4.80 32.62 -26.24
CA CYS A 23 -4.01 32.08 -25.14
C CYS A 23 -4.75 30.81 -24.64
N GLN A 24 -4.39 29.65 -25.17
CA GLN A 24 -4.78 28.39 -24.56
C GLN A 24 -4.03 28.32 -23.22
N LYS A 25 -4.78 28.45 -22.12
CA LYS A 25 -4.31 28.09 -20.80
C LYS A 25 -4.08 26.58 -20.85
N GLU A 26 -2.81 26.19 -21.02
CA GLU A 26 -2.46 24.78 -20.79
C GLU A 26 -2.89 24.49 -19.35
N ASP A 27 -3.88 23.60 -19.19
CA ASP A 27 -4.17 22.98 -17.92
C ASP A 27 -2.95 22.10 -17.57
N ILE A 28 -1.98 22.72 -16.91
CA ILE A 28 -0.90 22.00 -16.28
C ILE A 28 -1.59 21.13 -15.23
N ALA A 29 -1.68 19.83 -15.52
CA ALA A 29 -2.10 18.86 -14.52
C ALA A 29 -1.29 19.14 -13.24
N PRO A 30 -1.92 19.15 -12.05
CA PRO A 30 -1.20 19.41 -10.82
C PRO A 30 -0.03 18.43 -10.76
N ILE A 31 1.19 18.95 -10.64
CA ILE A 31 2.38 18.14 -10.36
C ILE A 31 2.09 17.55 -9.00
N ILE A 32 1.69 16.27 -8.97
CA ILE A 32 1.62 15.49 -7.74
C ILE A 32 3.08 15.42 -7.28
N PRO A 33 3.43 15.97 -6.11
CA PRO A 33 4.78 15.83 -5.61
C PRO A 33 5.07 14.31 -5.59
N ASP A 34 6.13 13.87 -6.26
CA ASP A 34 6.63 12.51 -6.11
C ASP A 34 6.74 12.27 -4.60
N SER A 35 6.17 11.16 -4.13
CA SER A 35 6.40 10.72 -2.75
C SER A 35 7.89 10.83 -2.47
N PRO A 36 8.33 11.41 -1.35
CA PRO A 36 9.74 11.56 -1.10
C PRO A 36 10.41 10.21 -1.33
N ILE A 37 11.41 10.19 -2.22
CA ILE A 37 12.21 8.98 -2.44
C ILE A 37 12.85 8.69 -1.09
N VAL A 38 12.25 7.72 -0.38
CA VAL A 38 12.79 7.26 0.90
C VAL A 38 13.97 6.37 0.54
N PRO A 39 15.21 6.76 0.88
CA PRO A 39 16.35 5.92 0.61
C PRO A 39 16.11 4.53 1.20
N ASP A 40 16.34 3.49 0.42
CA ASP A 40 16.23 2.09 0.85
C ASP A 40 14.84 1.65 1.35
N GLY A 41 13.76 2.32 0.94
CA GLY A 41 12.39 1.94 1.25
C GLY A 41 11.98 2.11 2.73
N VAL A 42 12.69 2.93 3.51
CA VAL A 42 12.46 3.17 4.94
C VAL A 42 11.68 4.45 5.16
N LEU A 43 10.51 4.40 5.81
CA LEU A 43 9.77 5.60 6.20
C LEU A 43 10.47 6.37 7.33
N PRO A 44 10.36 7.70 7.39
CA PRO A 44 11.12 8.52 8.34
C PRO A 44 10.66 8.37 9.79
N GLY A 45 9.41 7.95 10.05
CA GLY A 45 8.84 7.86 11.39
C GLY A 45 9.49 6.80 12.27
N LEU A 46 9.65 7.10 13.56
CA LEU A 46 10.07 6.14 14.61
C LEU A 46 8.87 5.71 15.43
N PHE A 47 8.78 4.42 15.69
CA PHE A 47 7.65 3.80 16.38
C PHE A 47 8.12 2.88 17.49
N SER A 48 7.76 3.19 18.73
CA SER A 48 8.03 2.31 19.87
C SER A 48 7.21 1.02 19.76
N VAL A 49 7.89 -0.10 19.80
CA VAL A 49 7.35 -1.46 19.78
C VAL A 49 7.61 -2.22 21.08
N SER A 50 8.36 -1.63 21.98
CA SER A 50 8.52 -1.99 23.39
C SER A 50 8.97 -0.77 24.20
N ALA A 51 9.18 -0.93 25.50
CA ALA A 51 9.71 0.14 26.34
C ALA A 51 11.13 0.63 25.93
N THR A 52 11.88 -0.19 25.20
CA THR A 52 13.29 0.07 24.86
C THR A 52 13.63 -0.07 23.39
N ARG A 53 12.65 -0.44 22.54
CA ARG A 53 12.89 -0.70 21.11
C ARG A 53 11.97 0.14 20.25
N GLN A 54 12.55 0.72 19.21
CA GLN A 54 11.84 1.43 18.15
C GLN A 54 12.16 0.81 16.80
N VAL A 55 11.24 0.98 15.87
CA VAL A 55 11.36 0.52 14.49
C VAL A 55 10.98 1.64 13.51
N ARG A 56 11.40 1.46 12.27
CA ARG A 56 10.89 2.19 11.10
C ARG A 56 10.14 1.23 10.20
N PHE A 57 9.03 1.68 9.64
CA PHE A 57 8.26 0.88 8.69
C PHE A 57 8.82 0.98 7.27
N SER A 58 8.57 -0.08 6.48
CA SER A 58 8.76 -0.07 5.04
C SER A 58 7.85 0.95 4.36
N GLN A 59 8.26 1.44 3.19
CA GLN A 59 7.48 2.41 2.40
C GLN A 59 6.11 1.89 1.94
N GLY A 60 5.91 0.59 1.86
CA GLY A 60 4.66 -0.03 1.44
C GLY A 60 4.54 -1.47 1.93
N ASN A 61 3.39 -2.10 1.65
CA ASN A 61 3.22 -3.53 1.88
C ASN A 61 4.20 -4.32 1.02
N LEU A 62 4.64 -5.47 1.53
CA LEU A 62 5.49 -6.38 0.78
C LEU A 62 4.75 -6.96 -0.42
N GLN A 63 5.42 -7.04 -1.55
CA GLN A 63 4.91 -7.63 -2.80
C GLN A 63 5.93 -8.59 -3.39
N TYR A 64 5.42 -9.63 -4.06
CA TYR A 64 6.22 -10.65 -4.73
C TYR A 64 5.72 -10.92 -6.14
N GLN A 65 6.65 -11.09 -7.09
CA GLN A 65 6.37 -11.50 -8.46
C GLN A 65 7.08 -12.82 -8.75
N ALA A 66 6.29 -13.88 -8.96
CA ALA A 66 6.82 -15.24 -9.08
C ALA A 66 7.63 -15.47 -10.36
N SER A 67 7.18 -14.94 -11.49
CA SER A 67 7.84 -15.12 -12.80
C SER A 67 9.29 -14.61 -12.85
N THR A 68 9.64 -13.65 -12.01
CA THR A 68 10.97 -13.05 -11.92
C THR A 68 11.67 -13.33 -10.59
N ASN A 69 11.00 -14.03 -9.66
CA ASN A 69 11.44 -14.22 -8.27
C ASN A 69 11.86 -12.91 -7.61
N THR A 70 11.02 -11.88 -7.73
CA THR A 70 11.35 -10.52 -7.30
C THR A 70 10.48 -10.09 -6.13
N TRP A 71 11.13 -9.55 -5.09
CA TRP A 71 10.49 -8.93 -3.94
C TRP A 71 10.64 -7.42 -4.01
N ARG A 72 9.55 -6.70 -3.67
CA ARG A 72 9.56 -5.25 -3.51
C ARG A 72 8.59 -4.81 -2.41
N PHE A 73 8.71 -3.58 -1.97
CA PHE A 73 7.59 -2.89 -1.34
C PHE A 73 6.68 -2.28 -2.39
N ALA A 74 5.41 -2.18 -2.09
CA ALA A 74 4.48 -1.37 -2.86
C ALA A 74 5.06 0.05 -3.05
N GLU A 75 4.77 0.66 -4.18
CA GLU A 75 5.34 1.96 -4.56
C GLU A 75 4.88 3.06 -3.61
N HIS A 76 3.59 3.01 -3.24
CA HIS A 76 2.99 3.91 -2.26
C HIS A 76 2.39 3.11 -1.10
N GLN A 77 2.25 3.75 0.07
CA GLN A 77 1.67 3.14 1.24
C GLN A 77 0.24 2.65 1.05
N TYR A 78 -0.53 3.32 0.19
CA TYR A 78 -1.92 3.01 -0.14
C TYR A 78 -2.07 2.01 -1.29
N ASP A 79 -0.97 1.52 -1.88
CA ASP A 79 -1.03 0.51 -2.92
C ASP A 79 -1.24 -0.88 -2.33
N TYR A 80 -2.14 -1.64 -2.95
CA TYR A 80 -2.38 -3.05 -2.66
C TYR A 80 -2.90 -3.76 -3.91
N VAL A 81 -2.64 -5.06 -4.00
CA VAL A 81 -3.00 -5.86 -5.18
C VAL A 81 -4.51 -6.09 -5.26
N GLY A 82 -5.14 -6.43 -4.16
CA GLY A 82 -6.56 -6.75 -4.14
C GLY A 82 -6.95 -7.87 -5.10
N THR A 83 -8.06 -7.66 -5.83
CA THR A 83 -8.53 -8.54 -6.90
C THR A 83 -9.11 -7.71 -8.05
N GLN A 84 -8.89 -8.16 -9.30
CA GLN A 84 -9.39 -7.51 -10.51
C GLN A 84 -10.84 -7.91 -10.85
N THR A 85 -11.38 -8.91 -10.20
CA THR A 85 -12.78 -9.34 -10.30
C THR A 85 -13.41 -9.26 -8.92
N ALA A 86 -14.74 -9.21 -8.84
CA ALA A 86 -15.43 -9.20 -7.56
C ALA A 86 -14.95 -10.37 -6.69
N ASP A 87 -14.66 -10.07 -5.42
CA ASP A 87 -14.41 -11.08 -4.41
C ASP A 87 -15.71 -11.84 -4.06
N ARG A 88 -15.64 -12.81 -3.15
CA ARG A 88 -16.82 -13.60 -2.74
C ARG A 88 -17.94 -12.76 -2.09
N TYR A 89 -17.68 -11.50 -1.75
CA TYR A 89 -18.63 -10.57 -1.17
C TYR A 89 -19.08 -9.46 -2.15
N GLY A 90 -18.68 -9.56 -3.41
CA GLY A 90 -19.00 -8.57 -4.43
C GLY A 90 -18.10 -7.34 -4.44
N ASN A 91 -17.03 -7.33 -3.61
CA ASN A 91 -16.06 -6.24 -3.59
C ASN A 91 -14.95 -6.48 -4.60
N TYR A 92 -14.41 -5.42 -5.15
CA TYR A 92 -13.16 -5.42 -5.90
C TYR A 92 -12.36 -4.20 -5.54
N GLY A 93 -11.10 -4.26 -5.83
CA GLY A 93 -10.16 -3.18 -5.55
C GLY A 93 -8.75 -3.62 -5.88
N GLY A 94 -7.82 -2.83 -5.41
CA GLY A 94 -6.43 -2.94 -5.77
C GLY A 94 -6.08 -1.97 -6.89
N ASN A 95 -4.96 -1.30 -6.70
CA ASN A 95 -4.48 -0.25 -7.59
C ASN A 95 -3.13 -0.63 -8.25
N VAL A 96 -2.65 -1.85 -8.03
CA VAL A 96 -1.46 -2.39 -8.68
C VAL A 96 -1.87 -3.04 -10.00
N SER A 97 -1.65 -2.31 -11.08
CA SER A 97 -2.08 -2.69 -12.43
C SER A 97 -1.57 -4.08 -12.86
N GLY A 98 -2.44 -4.86 -13.53
CA GLY A 98 -2.09 -6.19 -14.03
C GLY A 98 -1.88 -7.26 -12.94
N SER A 99 -2.31 -7.00 -11.72
CA SER A 99 -2.12 -7.90 -10.57
C SER A 99 -3.43 -8.34 -9.93
N ASP A 100 -3.47 -9.58 -9.44
CA ASP A 100 -4.65 -10.17 -8.77
C ASP A 100 -4.17 -11.27 -7.81
N ASN A 101 -4.48 -11.15 -6.51
CA ASN A 101 -4.14 -12.15 -5.50
C ASN A 101 -4.81 -13.51 -5.71
N ARG A 102 -5.86 -13.60 -6.54
CA ARG A 102 -6.49 -14.88 -6.92
C ARG A 102 -5.63 -15.70 -7.87
N SER A 103 -4.73 -15.04 -8.60
CA SER A 103 -3.86 -15.66 -9.62
C SER A 103 -2.57 -16.23 -9.03
N ILE A 104 -2.48 -16.39 -7.69
CA ILE A 104 -1.29 -16.90 -7.02
C ILE A 104 -0.84 -18.25 -7.60
N SER A 105 0.38 -18.27 -8.14
CA SER A 105 1.06 -19.47 -8.65
C SER A 105 2.55 -19.23 -8.78
N SER A 106 3.33 -20.29 -8.92
CA SER A 106 4.79 -20.20 -9.07
C SER A 106 5.26 -19.56 -10.39
N THR A 107 4.35 -19.34 -11.35
CA THR A 107 4.65 -18.75 -12.66
C THR A 107 3.93 -17.44 -12.90
N TYR A 108 3.19 -16.93 -11.89
CA TYR A 108 2.40 -15.73 -12.06
C TYR A 108 3.29 -14.50 -12.31
N SER A 109 2.95 -13.73 -13.34
CA SER A 109 3.73 -12.56 -13.77
C SER A 109 3.26 -11.23 -13.15
N GLY A 110 2.09 -11.20 -12.52
CA GLY A 110 1.64 -10.07 -11.70
C GLY A 110 2.21 -10.13 -10.29
N TRP A 111 1.98 -9.06 -9.54
CA TRP A 111 2.35 -9.00 -8.12
C TRP A 111 1.31 -9.66 -7.26
N ILE A 112 1.73 -10.23 -6.12
CA ILE A 112 0.89 -10.68 -5.01
C ILE A 112 1.35 -10.00 -3.72
N ASP A 113 0.45 -9.75 -2.77
CA ASP A 113 0.74 -9.13 -1.47
C ASP A 113 -0.03 -9.76 -0.28
N LEU A 114 -0.70 -10.91 -0.52
CA LEU A 114 -1.38 -11.70 0.50
C LEU A 114 -0.68 -13.07 0.64
N PHE A 115 0.13 -13.22 1.68
CA PHE A 115 1.02 -14.37 1.90
C PHE A 115 0.50 -15.28 3.01
N GLY A 116 0.67 -16.60 2.87
CA GLY A 116 0.52 -17.54 3.95
C GLY A 116 1.57 -17.31 5.05
N TRP A 117 1.28 -17.64 6.29
CA TRP A 117 2.17 -17.37 7.42
C TRP A 117 3.53 -18.04 7.26
N GLY A 118 4.60 -17.27 7.40
CA GLY A 118 5.98 -17.77 7.36
C GLY A 118 6.46 -18.28 6.01
N THR A 119 5.86 -17.85 4.91
CA THR A 119 6.19 -18.31 3.55
C THR A 119 7.34 -17.55 2.89
N GLY A 120 8.28 -16.99 3.64
CA GLY A 120 9.40 -16.22 3.08
C GLY A 120 10.22 -17.00 2.03
N SER A 121 10.36 -18.32 2.17
CA SER A 121 11.04 -19.17 1.19
C SER A 121 10.12 -19.79 0.13
N ASN A 122 8.80 -19.70 0.29
CA ASN A 122 7.81 -20.22 -0.67
C ASN A 122 6.58 -19.31 -0.75
N PRO A 123 6.73 -18.09 -1.28
CA PRO A 123 5.69 -17.05 -1.21
C PRO A 123 4.42 -17.35 -1.99
N THR A 124 4.46 -18.29 -2.93
CA THR A 124 3.29 -18.71 -3.70
C THR A 124 2.58 -19.93 -3.13
N LEU A 125 2.98 -20.38 -1.93
CA LEU A 125 2.30 -21.48 -1.25
C LEU A 125 0.83 -21.11 -0.99
N SER A 126 -0.07 -21.96 -1.48
CA SER A 126 -1.51 -21.78 -1.41
C SER A 126 -2.22 -23.10 -1.11
N SER A 127 -1.61 -23.91 -0.24
CA SER A 127 -2.18 -25.19 0.22
C SER A 127 -3.38 -24.96 1.15
N PRO A 128 -4.42 -25.80 1.09
CA PRO A 128 -5.49 -25.81 2.07
C PRO A 128 -5.08 -26.46 3.40
N SER A 129 -3.95 -27.20 3.46
CA SER A 129 -3.45 -27.83 4.69
C SER A 129 -2.53 -26.88 5.45
N PHE A 130 -2.81 -26.67 6.74
CA PHE A 130 -1.92 -25.91 7.62
C PHE A 130 -0.56 -26.61 7.84
N GLU A 131 -0.49 -27.90 7.68
CA GLU A 131 0.74 -28.71 7.87
C GLU A 131 1.85 -28.29 6.90
N ASP A 132 1.48 -27.77 5.73
CA ASP A 132 2.42 -27.26 4.74
C ASP A 132 3.07 -25.92 5.15
N TYR A 133 2.55 -25.28 6.22
CA TYR A 133 3.03 -24.00 6.79
C TYR A 133 3.77 -24.21 8.12
N GLY A 134 4.69 -25.15 8.17
CA GLY A 134 5.27 -25.65 9.42
C GLY A 134 6.15 -24.66 10.18
N THR A 135 7.32 -24.32 9.62
CA THR A 135 8.30 -23.43 10.26
C THR A 135 8.16 -22.01 9.73
N PHE A 136 8.11 -21.04 10.63
CA PHE A 136 8.10 -19.65 10.24
C PHE A 136 9.44 -19.25 9.58
N MET A 137 9.36 -18.83 8.32
CA MET A 137 10.44 -18.17 7.62
C MET A 137 10.00 -16.74 7.34
N ASP A 138 10.66 -15.77 7.99
CA ASP A 138 10.35 -14.35 7.79
C ASP A 138 10.61 -13.95 6.33
N TRP A 139 9.75 -13.13 5.78
CA TRP A 139 9.90 -12.62 4.41
C TRP A 139 11.13 -11.73 4.25
N GLY A 140 11.61 -11.12 5.33
CA GLY A 140 12.86 -10.36 5.37
C GLY A 140 14.12 -11.17 5.10
N CYS A 141 14.05 -12.52 5.06
CA CYS A 141 15.16 -13.37 4.60
C CYS A 141 15.52 -13.13 3.13
N ASN A 142 14.68 -12.44 2.38
CA ASN A 142 14.87 -12.12 0.98
C ASN A 142 15.43 -10.70 0.78
N ALA A 143 16.14 -10.50 -0.32
CA ALA A 143 16.53 -9.17 -0.78
C ALA A 143 15.32 -8.48 -1.41
N ILE A 144 14.97 -7.29 -0.91
CA ILE A 144 13.84 -6.50 -1.37
C ILE A 144 14.40 -5.35 -2.20
N ILE A 145 14.10 -5.32 -3.52
CA ILE A 145 14.83 -4.48 -4.49
C ILE A 145 14.77 -2.98 -4.21
N ASN A 146 13.66 -2.48 -3.68
CA ASN A 146 13.48 -1.09 -3.26
C ASN A 146 13.50 -0.94 -1.71
N GLY A 147 14.08 -1.92 -1.02
CA GLY A 147 14.27 -1.96 0.43
C GLY A 147 15.75 -2.17 0.80
N GLY A 148 16.68 -1.54 0.07
CA GLY A 148 18.13 -1.69 0.27
C GLY A 148 18.74 -2.94 -0.37
N ASN A 149 17.91 -3.80 -0.98
CA ASN A 149 18.34 -5.01 -1.71
C ASN A 149 19.29 -5.94 -0.92
N THR A 150 19.10 -5.99 0.40
CA THR A 150 19.93 -6.78 1.32
C THR A 150 19.07 -7.77 2.09
N VAL A 151 19.51 -9.01 2.18
CA VAL A 151 18.82 -10.07 2.96
C VAL A 151 18.92 -9.76 4.46
N ASN A 152 17.88 -10.15 5.21
CA ASN A 152 17.78 -9.98 6.67
C ASN A 152 17.86 -8.52 7.16
N GLN A 153 17.61 -7.55 6.29
CA GLN A 153 17.52 -6.14 6.65
C GLN A 153 16.15 -5.81 7.26
N TRP A 154 15.13 -6.55 6.88
CA TRP A 154 13.75 -6.35 7.27
C TRP A 154 13.22 -7.51 8.09
N ARG A 155 12.24 -7.26 8.93
CA ARG A 155 11.55 -8.28 9.72
C ARG A 155 10.07 -7.97 9.88
N THR A 156 9.30 -8.99 10.23
CA THR A 156 7.90 -8.84 10.60
C THR A 156 7.77 -8.57 12.09
N LEU A 157 6.88 -7.67 12.50
CA LEU A 157 6.57 -7.43 13.92
C LEU A 157 6.00 -8.69 14.58
N THR A 158 6.39 -8.93 15.81
CA THR A 158 5.72 -9.90 16.70
C THR A 158 4.35 -9.39 17.10
N ILE A 159 3.49 -10.28 17.60
CA ILE A 159 2.17 -9.85 18.10
C ILE A 159 2.26 -8.96 19.34
N ALA A 160 3.28 -9.17 20.17
CA ALA A 160 3.55 -8.31 21.32
C ALA A 160 3.95 -6.90 20.89
N GLU A 161 4.73 -6.77 19.83
CA GLU A 161 5.12 -5.47 19.25
C GLU A 161 3.95 -4.77 18.60
N TRP A 162 3.09 -5.46 17.84
CA TRP A 162 1.83 -4.90 17.34
C TRP A 162 0.95 -4.38 18.48
N ASN A 163 0.79 -5.17 19.54
CA ASN A 163 -0.01 -4.75 20.69
C ASN A 163 0.61 -3.55 21.42
N TYR A 164 1.93 -3.52 21.59
CA TYR A 164 2.60 -2.39 22.21
C TYR A 164 2.43 -1.11 21.39
N LEU A 165 2.70 -1.18 20.12
CA LEU A 165 2.55 -0.08 19.15
C LEU A 165 1.14 0.51 19.16
N LEU A 166 0.11 -0.35 19.14
CA LEU A 166 -1.26 0.07 18.94
C LEU A 166 -2.01 0.38 20.23
N ASN A 167 -1.59 -0.19 21.38
CA ASN A 167 -2.37 -0.10 22.62
C ASN A 167 -1.57 0.33 23.86
N THR A 168 -0.23 0.22 23.86
CA THR A 168 0.56 0.34 25.11
C THR A 168 1.52 1.52 25.11
N ARG A 169 2.15 1.85 23.97
CA ARG A 169 3.08 2.99 23.90
C ARG A 169 2.40 4.28 24.32
N THR A 170 3.18 5.28 24.71
CA THR A 170 2.66 6.60 25.13
C THR A 170 1.71 7.16 24.07
N ASP A 171 0.51 7.54 24.49
CA ASP A 171 -0.55 8.11 23.67
C ASP A 171 -0.99 7.21 22.49
N ALA A 172 -0.85 5.89 22.60
CA ALA A 172 -1.14 4.95 21.53
C ALA A 172 -2.52 5.17 20.89
N SER A 173 -3.56 5.39 21.69
CA SER A 173 -4.92 5.60 21.19
C SER A 173 -5.11 6.90 20.40
N SER A 174 -4.39 7.95 20.75
CA SER A 174 -4.42 9.24 20.05
C SER A 174 -3.55 9.27 18.80
N LYS A 175 -2.69 8.26 18.62
CA LYS A 175 -1.74 8.13 17.50
C LYS A 175 -2.21 7.14 16.43
N ARG A 176 -3.48 6.76 16.42
CA ARG A 176 -4.06 5.88 15.41
C ARG A 176 -5.48 6.29 15.06
N GLY A 177 -5.84 6.10 13.81
CA GLY A 177 -7.19 6.38 13.33
C GLY A 177 -7.43 5.77 11.97
N THR A 178 -8.69 5.52 11.63
CA THR A 178 -9.07 5.08 10.28
C THR A 178 -9.25 6.27 9.35
N GLY A 179 -9.10 6.03 8.08
CA GLY A 179 -9.29 7.05 7.05
C GLY A 179 -9.11 6.51 5.66
N ASN A 180 -9.15 7.41 4.68
CA ASN A 180 -8.86 7.08 3.30
C ASN A 180 -7.83 8.03 2.69
N ILE A 181 -7.06 7.51 1.75
CA ILE A 181 -6.15 8.25 0.90
C ILE A 181 -6.64 8.08 -0.53
N ASN A 182 -7.13 9.15 -1.13
CA ASN A 182 -7.66 9.14 -2.50
C ASN A 182 -8.68 7.98 -2.72
N GLY A 183 -9.53 7.73 -1.73
CA GLY A 183 -10.54 6.67 -1.77
C GLY A 183 -10.09 5.28 -1.31
N VAL A 184 -8.82 5.06 -1.02
CA VAL A 184 -8.31 3.80 -0.44
C VAL A 184 -8.47 3.84 1.07
N GLY A 185 -9.32 2.98 1.63
CA GLY A 185 -9.53 2.85 3.06
C GLY A 185 -8.39 2.14 3.79
N GLY A 186 -8.09 2.56 5.03
CA GLY A 186 -7.02 1.95 5.81
C GLY A 186 -6.86 2.51 7.22
N LEU A 187 -5.83 1.99 7.92
CA LEU A 187 -5.42 2.41 9.26
C LEU A 187 -4.21 3.35 9.14
N ILE A 188 -4.32 4.50 9.79
CA ILE A 188 -3.24 5.49 9.92
C ILE A 188 -2.60 5.31 11.29
N ILE A 189 -1.27 5.27 11.35
CA ILE A 189 -0.48 5.18 12.57
C ILE A 189 0.54 6.32 12.55
N LEU A 190 0.52 7.17 13.58
CA LEU A 190 1.46 8.29 13.73
C LEU A 190 2.71 7.86 14.52
N PRO A 191 3.89 8.40 14.22
CA PRO A 191 5.12 8.09 14.93
C PRO A 191 5.11 8.59 16.38
N ASP A 192 6.13 8.22 17.16
CA ASP A 192 6.26 8.63 18.56
C ASP A 192 6.39 10.15 18.69
N SER A 193 7.27 10.74 17.88
CA SER A 193 7.39 12.19 17.74
C SER A 193 6.59 12.63 16.53
N TRP A 194 5.48 13.29 16.77
CA TRP A 194 4.55 13.71 15.73
C TRP A 194 4.30 15.20 15.76
N THR A 195 4.41 15.84 14.61
CA THR A 195 3.95 17.21 14.37
C THR A 195 3.01 17.19 13.18
N LEU A 196 1.78 17.61 13.40
CA LEU A 196 0.77 17.64 12.32
C LEU A 196 1.16 18.70 11.27
N PRO A 197 1.25 18.32 9.97
CA PRO A 197 1.47 19.28 8.88
C PRO A 197 0.36 20.33 8.84
N SER A 198 0.71 21.57 8.47
CA SER A 198 -0.18 22.74 8.59
C SER A 198 -1.48 22.66 7.77
N GLU A 199 -1.46 21.95 6.66
CA GLU A 199 -2.63 21.79 5.77
C GLU A 199 -3.37 20.47 5.97
N CYS A 200 -3.00 19.71 7.01
CA CYS A 200 -3.59 18.43 7.33
C CYS A 200 -4.39 18.50 8.62
N VAL A 201 -5.33 17.60 8.78
CA VAL A 201 -6.04 17.33 10.03
C VAL A 201 -5.91 15.85 10.32
N PHE A 202 -5.88 15.49 11.60
CA PHE A 202 -5.93 14.10 12.02
C PHE A 202 -6.85 13.97 13.25
N THR A 203 -7.77 13.03 13.14
CA THR A 203 -8.66 12.64 14.24
C THR A 203 -8.39 11.18 14.57
N SER A 204 -8.07 10.88 15.82
CA SER A 204 -7.89 9.51 16.30
C SER A 204 -9.23 8.78 16.43
N GLY A 205 -9.22 7.46 16.24
CA GLY A 205 -10.41 6.61 16.40
C GLY A 205 -10.91 6.02 15.08
N PHE A 206 -12.22 5.77 15.01
CA PHE A 206 -12.86 5.00 13.96
C PHE A 206 -14.16 5.65 13.51
N ALA A 207 -14.47 5.59 12.21
CA ALA A 207 -15.77 5.98 11.66
C ALA A 207 -16.13 5.11 10.46
N PRO A 208 -17.43 4.87 10.20
CA PRO A 208 -17.88 4.08 9.06
C PRO A 208 -17.29 4.58 7.74
N ASP A 209 -17.16 3.68 6.79
CA ASP A 209 -16.79 3.98 5.41
C ASP A 209 -15.48 4.78 5.26
N TRP A 210 -14.55 4.62 6.23
CA TRP A 210 -13.24 5.29 6.24
C TRP A 210 -13.33 6.83 6.25
N THR A 211 -14.41 7.39 6.78
CA THR A 211 -14.71 8.84 6.67
C THR A 211 -14.04 9.70 7.73
N LEU A 212 -13.45 9.11 8.79
CA LEU A 212 -12.88 9.87 9.91
C LEU A 212 -11.76 10.81 9.48
N ASN A 213 -10.85 10.32 8.61
CA ASN A 213 -9.78 11.10 8.02
C ASN A 213 -9.82 10.88 6.50
N SER A 214 -9.71 11.95 5.73
CA SER A 214 -9.70 11.87 4.28
C SER A 214 -8.60 12.77 3.73
N TYR A 215 -7.70 12.19 2.92
CA TYR A 215 -6.55 12.89 2.36
C TYR A 215 -6.54 12.78 0.84
N THR A 216 -6.24 13.90 0.20
CA THR A 216 -5.73 13.91 -1.17
C THR A 216 -4.31 13.34 -1.20
N LEU A 217 -3.81 12.96 -2.37
CA LEU A 217 -2.42 12.50 -2.51
C LEU A 217 -1.40 13.55 -2.03
N ALA A 218 -1.65 14.83 -2.31
CA ALA A 218 -0.77 15.92 -1.87
C ALA A 218 -0.75 16.10 -0.33
N GLN A 219 -1.89 15.96 0.33
CA GLN A 219 -1.97 15.99 1.80
C GLN A 219 -1.30 14.76 2.40
N TRP A 220 -1.53 13.57 1.79
CA TRP A 220 -0.89 12.37 2.29
C TRP A 220 0.64 12.43 2.16
N ALA A 221 1.18 12.97 1.08
CA ALA A 221 2.62 13.16 0.94
C ALA A 221 3.23 14.00 2.08
N GLN A 222 2.50 14.99 2.61
CA GLN A 222 2.94 15.75 3.79
C GLN A 222 2.87 14.93 5.07
N MET A 223 1.79 14.15 5.25
CA MET A 223 1.63 13.23 6.39
C MET A 223 2.74 12.17 6.42
N GLU A 224 3.05 11.58 5.26
CA GLU A 224 4.10 10.59 5.07
C GLU A 224 5.50 11.19 5.34
N ALA A 225 5.78 12.37 4.80
CA ALA A 225 7.04 13.09 5.06
C ALA A 225 7.22 13.41 6.54
N ALA A 226 6.13 13.64 7.29
CA ALA A 226 6.12 13.79 8.73
C ALA A 226 6.21 12.45 9.50
N GLY A 227 6.23 11.31 8.79
CA GLY A 227 6.44 9.98 9.33
C GLY A 227 5.19 9.14 9.58
N ALA A 228 4.02 9.56 9.11
CA ALA A 228 2.80 8.77 9.24
C ALA A 228 2.89 7.48 8.40
N VAL A 229 2.32 6.39 8.94
CA VAL A 229 2.18 5.10 8.26
C VAL A 229 0.73 4.86 7.92
N PHE A 230 0.48 4.36 6.71
CA PHE A 230 -0.83 3.91 6.26
C PHE A 230 -0.79 2.42 5.93
N LEU A 231 -1.74 1.70 6.46
CA LEU A 231 -1.97 0.28 6.20
C LEU A 231 -3.28 0.13 5.43
N PRO A 232 -3.27 -0.18 4.12
CA PRO A 232 -4.50 -0.32 3.34
C PRO A 232 -5.32 -1.54 3.76
N ALA A 233 -6.65 -1.45 3.58
CA ALA A 233 -7.60 -2.53 3.80
C ALA A 233 -7.57 -3.52 2.61
N ALA A 234 -6.49 -4.29 2.47
CA ALA A 234 -6.24 -5.17 1.32
C ALA A 234 -7.05 -6.47 1.32
N GLY A 235 -7.86 -6.73 2.36
CA GLY A 235 -8.60 -7.97 2.51
C GLY A 235 -7.74 -9.15 2.97
N HIS A 236 -8.17 -10.36 2.60
CA HIS A 236 -7.46 -11.61 2.87
C HIS A 236 -7.68 -12.62 1.74
N ARG A 237 -6.93 -13.71 1.74
CA ARG A 237 -7.04 -14.82 0.81
C ARG A 237 -7.05 -16.17 1.53
N PHE A 238 -7.89 -17.10 1.08
CA PHE A 238 -7.84 -18.52 1.45
C PHE A 238 -7.89 -19.35 0.16
N GLY A 239 -6.82 -20.08 -0.13
CA GLY A 239 -6.65 -20.69 -1.45
C GLY A 239 -6.60 -19.63 -2.53
N THR A 240 -7.54 -19.67 -3.47
CA THR A 240 -7.76 -18.64 -4.49
C THR A 240 -8.93 -17.70 -4.17
N ASP A 241 -9.62 -17.92 -3.04
CA ASP A 241 -10.70 -17.05 -2.61
C ASP A 241 -10.13 -15.80 -1.92
N VAL A 242 -10.30 -14.65 -2.54
CA VAL A 242 -10.02 -13.33 -1.95
C VAL A 242 -11.32 -12.78 -1.36
N GLY A 243 -11.23 -12.07 -0.25
CA GLY A 243 -12.41 -11.50 0.40
C GLY A 243 -12.11 -10.23 1.18
N PHE A 244 -13.15 -9.43 1.41
CA PHE A 244 -13.12 -8.16 2.17
C PHE A 244 -12.14 -7.11 1.63
N VAL A 245 -11.88 -7.13 0.35
CA VAL A 245 -11.05 -6.13 -0.33
C VAL A 245 -11.66 -4.74 -0.16
N GLY A 246 -10.85 -3.77 0.29
CA GLY A 246 -11.31 -2.41 0.60
C GLY A 246 -12.04 -2.27 1.94
N ASN A 247 -12.37 -3.38 2.61
CA ASN A 247 -13.14 -3.36 3.85
C ASN A 247 -12.35 -3.74 5.09
N TRP A 248 -11.41 -4.70 4.98
CA TRP A 248 -10.62 -5.16 6.11
C TRP A 248 -9.13 -5.17 5.78
N GLY A 249 -8.29 -4.77 6.76
CA GLY A 249 -6.85 -4.97 6.75
C GLY A 249 -6.46 -6.09 7.72
N TRP A 250 -5.80 -7.12 7.21
CA TRP A 250 -5.27 -8.24 7.97
C TRP A 250 -3.76 -8.31 7.74
N TYR A 251 -2.99 -8.20 8.83
CA TYR A 251 -1.53 -8.09 8.78
C TYR A 251 -0.90 -9.14 9.67
N TRP A 252 -0.10 -10.03 9.08
CA TRP A 252 0.60 -11.05 9.83
C TRP A 252 1.52 -10.47 10.90
N SER A 253 1.65 -11.21 12.00
CA SER A 253 2.79 -11.11 12.91
C SER A 253 3.73 -12.32 12.70
N SER A 254 4.97 -12.19 13.17
CA SER A 254 5.91 -13.32 13.20
C SER A 254 5.60 -14.35 14.31
N SER A 255 4.60 -14.10 15.15
CA SER A 255 4.30 -14.94 16.32
C SER A 255 3.40 -16.11 15.98
N PRO A 256 3.80 -17.35 16.25
CA PRO A 256 2.91 -18.50 16.19
C PRO A 256 1.84 -18.40 17.28
N PHE A 257 0.65 -18.91 17.00
CA PHE A 257 -0.34 -19.17 18.04
C PHE A 257 0.00 -20.48 18.74
N PHE A 258 -0.47 -20.68 19.97
CA PHE A 258 -0.18 -21.89 20.73
C PHE A 258 -0.74 -23.18 20.09
N HIS A 259 -1.76 -23.06 19.22
CA HIS A 259 -2.22 -24.16 18.38
C HIS A 259 -1.41 -24.22 17.10
N VAL A 260 -0.93 -25.39 16.73
CA VAL A 260 0.03 -25.61 15.61
C VAL A 260 -0.49 -25.16 14.25
N SER A 261 -1.81 -25.14 14.04
CA SER A 261 -2.43 -24.72 12.77
C SER A 261 -2.53 -23.21 12.61
N ALA A 262 -2.32 -22.42 13.67
CA ALA A 262 -2.63 -20.99 13.66
C ALA A 262 -1.42 -20.11 13.96
N ALA A 263 -1.56 -18.84 13.61
CA ALA A 263 -0.60 -17.78 13.92
C ALA A 263 -1.35 -16.49 14.27
N PHE A 264 -0.67 -15.60 14.97
CA PHE A 264 -1.23 -14.30 15.33
C PHE A 264 -1.15 -13.29 14.20
N TYR A 265 -2.18 -12.43 14.10
CA TYR A 265 -2.23 -11.30 13.20
C TYR A 265 -2.95 -10.09 13.82
N MET A 266 -2.69 -8.93 13.31
CA MET A 266 -3.41 -7.69 13.59
C MET A 266 -4.52 -7.51 12.54
N LYS A 267 -5.70 -7.07 12.98
CA LYS A 267 -6.87 -6.83 12.11
C LYS A 267 -7.49 -5.48 12.40
N PHE A 268 -7.96 -4.83 11.35
CA PHE A 268 -8.83 -3.66 11.46
C PHE A 268 -9.89 -3.63 10.34
N ASP A 269 -10.96 -2.90 10.61
CA ASP A 269 -11.92 -2.40 9.64
C ASP A 269 -12.17 -0.90 9.91
N SER A 270 -13.15 -0.29 9.23
CA SER A 270 -13.42 1.14 9.43
C SER A 270 -13.90 1.49 10.84
N MET A 271 -14.41 0.52 11.61
CA MET A 271 -15.03 0.70 12.93
C MET A 271 -14.25 0.08 14.09
N SER A 272 -13.26 -0.76 13.82
CA SER A 272 -12.61 -1.56 14.85
C SER A 272 -11.14 -1.86 14.54
N LEU A 273 -10.39 -2.12 15.60
CA LEU A 273 -9.00 -2.55 15.56
C LEU A 273 -8.74 -3.57 16.67
N GLY A 274 -8.13 -4.68 16.33
CA GLY A 274 -7.64 -5.66 17.29
C GLY A 274 -6.21 -6.07 16.96
N ALA A 275 -5.33 -5.93 17.95
CA ALA A 275 -3.90 -6.21 17.78
C ALA A 275 -3.53 -7.68 17.96
N THR A 276 -4.46 -8.56 18.40
CA THR A 276 -4.13 -9.92 18.88
C THR A 276 -5.15 -10.95 18.42
N TYR A 277 -5.47 -10.99 17.14
CA TYR A 277 -6.26 -12.07 16.56
C TYR A 277 -5.38 -13.25 16.16
N ASN A 278 -5.99 -14.40 15.93
CA ASN A 278 -5.33 -15.57 15.36
C ASN A 278 -6.15 -16.14 14.20
N SER A 279 -5.46 -16.78 13.27
CA SER A 279 -6.07 -17.45 12.11
C SER A 279 -5.18 -18.60 11.66
N ASP A 280 -5.76 -19.49 10.87
CA ASP A 280 -5.03 -20.58 10.25
C ASP A 280 -3.88 -20.05 9.38
N ARG A 281 -2.73 -20.74 9.43
CA ARG A 281 -1.47 -20.34 8.75
C ARG A 281 -1.59 -20.28 7.22
N GLN A 282 -2.53 -21.02 6.64
CA GLN A 282 -2.81 -21.00 5.20
C GLN A 282 -3.55 -19.72 4.75
N GLY A 283 -4.06 -18.92 5.67
CA GLY A 283 -4.62 -17.61 5.34
C GLY A 283 -3.57 -16.72 4.68
N GLY A 284 -3.91 -16.09 3.56
CA GLY A 284 -3.07 -15.10 2.91
C GLY A 284 -3.40 -13.72 3.44
N PHE A 285 -2.44 -13.07 4.14
CA PHE A 285 -2.60 -11.73 4.71
C PHE A 285 -1.45 -10.82 4.29
N SER A 286 -1.66 -9.53 4.43
CA SER A 286 -0.63 -8.53 4.15
C SER A 286 0.55 -8.66 5.11
N VAL A 287 1.72 -8.24 4.63
CA VAL A 287 2.95 -8.13 5.41
C VAL A 287 3.47 -6.71 5.28
N ARG A 288 3.69 -6.04 6.41
CA ARG A 288 4.30 -4.72 6.49
C ARG A 288 5.59 -4.81 7.28
N PRO A 289 6.73 -4.98 6.60
CA PRO A 289 8.02 -5.15 7.27
C PRO A 289 8.50 -3.88 7.97
N VAL A 290 9.38 -4.09 8.94
CA VAL A 290 10.05 -3.03 9.70
C VAL A 290 11.56 -3.27 9.76
N GLN A 291 12.30 -2.20 10.06
CA GLN A 291 13.70 -2.24 10.47
C GLN A 291 13.84 -1.78 11.90
N ASP A 292 14.70 -2.42 12.66
CA ASP A 292 15.10 -1.94 13.99
C ASP A 292 15.93 -0.64 13.85
N ASN A 293 15.68 0.31 14.77
CA ASN A 293 16.38 1.59 14.81
C ASN A 293 17.62 1.50 15.69
#